data_55bd546a600ce752516d2965c0912a30
#
_entry.id   55bd546a600ce752516d2965c0912a30
#
_cell.length_a   1.000
_cell.length_b   1.000
_cell.length_c   1.000
_cell.angle_alpha   90.00
_cell.angle_beta   90.00
_cell.angle_gamma   90.00
#
_symmetry.space_group_name_H-M   'P 1'
#
loop_
_entity.id
_entity.type
_entity.pdbx_description
1 polymer ?
#
loop_
_entity_poly.entity_id
_entity_poly.type
_entity_poly.pdbx_seq_one_letter_code
_entity_poly.pdbx_strand_id
1 'polypeptide(L)'
;MTRALLENALQPDALDDLFKRLAVKQYTRELLFSTVVQTMALVACRIYKSPRAVYTEHPDWFPVCLKCVYEKLQGVELPVMRAMVKDNARRCAAIVFELGGQVPALLPGYRVKVLDGNALAGTDHRLGVLRQTTAAALPGKSLVVLDPALGLAIDVIPCEDGHAQERSLFAEVLPTVEPKDLWIEDRNFCTVGFLLGVAQRGGFVLVREHKGLPWQAKSALRYMGRTDTGRVYEQEVAITDEAGRTLKLRRIVIRLDEPTRDGETEVALLSNVRGVRTRKLARLYLERWGIEGLFNVLTTTLKCEQKGLGYPRAALFGFCVTLVAYNVLASVKAALRSVHGSVKVEEEVSLPKVAEHVCRNYDGMMVGLPPEEWLRFRGLGAKQMAGCLRHWAKQACLAKVKKAKSQPRKKAKGEATHDPSKPHVSTARLLMAHRQRQ
;
A
#
# COMPACT_ATOMS: atom_id res chain seq x y z
N MET A 1 6.92 9.73 19.31
CA MET A 1 5.99 9.93 18.16
C MET A 1 5.31 8.63 17.74
N THR A 2 6.02 7.62 17.27
CA THR A 2 5.41 6.39 16.70
C THR A 2 4.52 5.64 17.69
N ARG A 3 4.97 5.41 18.95
CA ARG A 3 4.15 4.73 19.97
C ARG A 3 2.84 5.49 20.24
N ALA A 4 2.90 6.79 20.46
CA ALA A 4 1.71 7.61 20.68
C ALA A 4 0.76 7.61 19.49
N LEU A 5 1.29 7.61 18.25
CA LEU A 5 0.49 7.45 17.04
C LEU A 5 -0.14 6.07 16.92
N LEU A 6 0.56 5.01 17.31
CA LEU A 6 -0.02 3.66 17.34
C LEU A 6 -1.20 3.59 18.32
N GLU A 7 -1.05 4.14 19.54
CA GLU A 7 -2.16 4.21 20.50
C GLU A 7 -3.35 5.02 19.96
N ASN A 8 -3.09 6.13 19.27
CA ASN A 8 -4.12 6.95 18.66
C ASN A 8 -4.78 6.29 17.44
N ALA A 9 -3.98 5.63 16.61
CA ALA A 9 -4.45 5.02 15.35
C ALA A 9 -5.14 3.66 15.54
N LEU A 10 -4.77 2.91 16.58
CA LEU A 10 -5.26 1.56 16.87
C LEU A 10 -6.11 1.54 18.16
N GLN A 11 -7.07 2.47 18.26
CA GLN A 11 -7.98 2.52 19.41
C GLN A 11 -8.78 1.21 19.51
N PRO A 12 -8.68 0.46 20.63
CA PRO A 12 -9.31 -0.84 20.79
C PRO A 12 -10.82 -0.81 20.54
N ASP A 13 -11.54 0.12 21.16
CA ASP A 13 -12.98 0.21 21.05
C ASP A 13 -13.43 0.45 19.58
N ALA A 14 -12.73 1.33 18.86
CA ALA A 14 -13.03 1.60 17.45
C ALA A 14 -12.75 0.39 16.55
N LEU A 15 -11.70 -0.39 16.83
CA LEU A 15 -11.38 -1.62 16.11
C LEU A 15 -12.42 -2.71 16.37
N ASP A 16 -12.82 -2.89 17.64
CA ASP A 16 -13.81 -3.89 18.02
C ASP A 16 -15.21 -3.54 17.48
N ASP A 17 -15.59 -2.26 17.48
CA ASP A 17 -16.82 -1.79 16.85
C ASP A 17 -16.81 -1.94 15.33
N LEU A 18 -15.68 -1.67 14.68
CA LEU A 18 -15.51 -1.92 13.25
C LEU A 18 -15.69 -3.41 12.93
N PHE A 19 -15.08 -4.27 13.74
CA PHE A 19 -15.21 -5.71 13.59
C PHE A 19 -16.66 -6.17 13.78
N LYS A 20 -17.35 -5.75 14.84
CA LYS A 20 -18.76 -6.09 15.10
C LYS A 20 -19.68 -5.71 13.92
N ARG A 21 -19.40 -4.58 13.27
CA ARG A 21 -20.24 -4.10 12.15
C ARG A 21 -20.02 -4.85 10.84
N LEU A 22 -18.82 -5.36 10.60
CA LEU A 22 -18.41 -5.86 9.28
C LEU A 22 -18.14 -7.35 9.23
N ALA A 23 -17.84 -7.99 10.35
CA ALA A 23 -17.64 -9.43 10.39
C ALA A 23 -18.98 -10.16 10.26
N VAL A 24 -19.03 -11.13 9.34
CA VAL A 24 -20.25 -11.92 9.06
C VAL A 24 -20.11 -13.34 9.61
N LYS A 25 -18.94 -13.95 9.47
CA LYS A 25 -18.67 -15.34 9.86
C LYS A 25 -18.01 -15.46 11.21
N GLN A 26 -17.18 -14.47 11.55
CA GLN A 26 -16.53 -14.44 12.85
C GLN A 26 -17.31 -13.58 13.84
N TYR A 27 -17.24 -13.95 15.10
CA TYR A 27 -17.79 -13.19 16.21
C TYR A 27 -16.75 -13.01 17.31
N THR A 28 -16.95 -12.03 18.14
CA THR A 28 -16.13 -11.80 19.33
C THR A 28 -16.69 -12.59 20.49
N ARG A 29 -15.84 -13.43 21.09
CA ARG A 29 -16.06 -14.02 22.41
C ARG A 29 -15.06 -13.42 23.38
N GLU A 30 -14.08 -14.22 23.80
CA GLU A 30 -13.03 -13.81 24.75
C GLU A 30 -11.88 -13.06 24.06
N LEU A 31 -11.46 -13.51 22.86
CA LEU A 31 -10.37 -12.87 22.10
C LEU A 31 -10.91 -11.71 21.26
N LEU A 32 -10.59 -10.48 21.68
CA LEU A 32 -10.98 -9.24 21.00
C LEU A 32 -10.22 -9.08 19.68
N PHE A 33 -10.85 -8.44 18.70
CA PHE A 33 -10.20 -8.12 17.43
C PHE A 33 -9.06 -7.11 17.63
N SER A 34 -9.24 -6.14 18.50
CA SER A 34 -8.21 -5.16 18.89
C SER A 34 -6.95 -5.83 19.42
N THR A 35 -7.05 -6.89 20.25
CA THR A 35 -5.91 -7.67 20.72
C THR A 35 -5.16 -8.34 19.58
N VAL A 36 -5.89 -8.89 18.60
CA VAL A 36 -5.29 -9.52 17.41
C VAL A 36 -4.57 -8.49 16.54
N VAL A 37 -5.15 -7.29 16.33
CA VAL A 37 -4.53 -6.19 15.60
C VAL A 37 -3.27 -5.70 16.34
N GLN A 38 -3.33 -5.51 17.66
CA GLN A 38 -2.19 -5.10 18.47
C GLN A 38 -1.04 -6.13 18.37
N THR A 39 -1.37 -7.41 18.50
CA THR A 39 -0.41 -8.51 18.32
C THR A 39 0.30 -8.41 16.96
N MET A 40 -0.47 -8.27 15.90
CA MET A 40 0.09 -8.16 14.55
C MET A 40 0.83 -6.85 14.31
N ALA A 41 0.44 -5.75 14.95
CA ALA A 41 1.17 -4.49 14.86
C ALA A 41 2.57 -4.59 15.48
N LEU A 42 2.72 -5.28 16.60
CA LEU A 42 4.03 -5.56 17.20
C LEU A 42 4.92 -6.42 16.30
N VAL A 43 4.32 -7.38 15.60
CA VAL A 43 5.03 -8.19 14.61
C VAL A 43 5.40 -7.37 13.37
N ALA A 44 4.47 -6.58 12.83
CA ALA A 44 4.71 -5.69 11.70
C ALA A 44 5.80 -4.64 11.98
N CYS A 45 5.82 -4.09 13.19
CA CYS A 45 6.87 -3.18 13.64
C CYS A 45 8.19 -3.90 14.00
N ARG A 46 8.27 -5.23 13.84
CA ARG A 46 9.45 -6.07 14.11
C ARG A 46 9.90 -6.07 15.57
N ILE A 47 9.03 -5.74 16.50
CA ILE A 47 9.30 -5.83 17.93
C ILE A 47 9.35 -7.30 18.31
N TYR A 48 8.38 -8.09 17.83
CA TYR A 48 8.38 -9.55 17.95
C TYR A 48 8.48 -10.24 16.59
N LYS A 49 9.03 -11.46 16.59
CA LYS A 49 9.29 -12.24 15.36
C LYS A 49 8.02 -12.90 14.80
N SER A 50 7.02 -13.14 15.62
CA SER A 50 5.80 -13.87 15.25
C SER A 50 4.68 -13.64 16.26
N PRO A 51 3.41 -13.91 15.90
CA PRO A 51 2.30 -13.90 16.86
C PRO A 51 2.52 -14.80 18.08
N ARG A 52 3.17 -15.96 17.87
CA ARG A 52 3.56 -16.86 18.97
C ARG A 52 4.51 -16.18 19.97
N ALA A 53 5.48 -15.41 19.48
CA ALA A 53 6.41 -14.72 20.37
C ALA A 53 5.67 -13.67 21.24
N VAL A 54 4.71 -12.92 20.68
CA VAL A 54 3.84 -12.01 21.44
C VAL A 54 3.01 -12.78 22.47
N TYR A 55 2.40 -13.90 22.07
CA TYR A 55 1.60 -14.74 22.97
C TYR A 55 2.40 -15.25 24.16
N THR A 56 3.66 -15.64 23.95
CA THR A 56 4.52 -16.15 25.02
C THR A 56 4.97 -15.05 25.99
N GLU A 57 5.23 -13.84 25.47
CA GLU A 57 5.71 -12.72 26.28
C GLU A 57 4.57 -12.00 27.03
N HIS A 58 3.36 -12.01 26.49
CA HIS A 58 2.20 -11.34 27.06
C HIS A 58 1.02 -12.31 27.27
N PRO A 59 1.17 -13.36 28.08
CA PRO A 59 0.12 -14.37 28.26
C PRO A 59 -1.21 -13.78 28.76
N ASP A 60 -1.14 -12.72 29.58
CA ASP A 60 -2.31 -12.06 30.16
C ASP A 60 -3.20 -11.35 29.12
N TRP A 61 -2.70 -11.11 27.91
CA TRP A 61 -3.51 -10.54 26.83
C TRP A 61 -4.44 -11.55 26.16
N PHE A 62 -4.21 -12.84 26.41
CA PHE A 62 -4.86 -13.90 25.67
C PHE A 62 -5.62 -14.86 26.61
N PRO A 63 -6.93 -14.66 26.79
CA PRO A 63 -7.77 -15.56 27.56
C PRO A 63 -8.03 -16.90 26.83
N VAL A 64 -7.34 -17.15 25.73
CA VAL A 64 -7.52 -18.32 24.85
C VAL A 64 -6.17 -18.96 24.49
N CYS A 65 -6.17 -20.21 24.04
CA CYS A 65 -4.95 -20.89 23.63
C CYS A 65 -4.38 -20.34 22.32
N LEU A 66 -3.09 -20.57 22.07
CA LEU A 66 -2.39 -20.11 20.87
C LEU A 66 -3.05 -20.57 19.55
N LYS A 67 -3.64 -21.76 19.54
CA LYS A 67 -4.37 -22.28 18.38
C LYS A 67 -5.55 -21.37 18.02
N CYS A 68 -6.32 -20.92 19.01
CA CYS A 68 -7.44 -20.01 18.82
C CYS A 68 -7.00 -18.63 18.26
N VAL A 69 -5.81 -18.15 18.67
CA VAL A 69 -5.23 -16.92 18.08
C VAL A 69 -4.99 -17.08 16.58
N TYR A 70 -4.38 -18.19 16.15
CA TYR A 70 -4.15 -18.44 14.73
C TYR A 70 -5.45 -18.71 13.95
N GLU A 71 -6.42 -19.38 14.54
CA GLU A 71 -7.76 -19.55 13.94
C GLU A 71 -8.46 -18.20 13.74
N LYS A 72 -8.36 -17.29 14.72
CA LYS A 72 -8.88 -15.93 14.58
C LYS A 72 -8.19 -15.19 13.45
N LEU A 73 -6.85 -15.24 13.38
CA LEU A 73 -6.06 -14.62 12.27
C LEU A 73 -6.49 -15.14 10.90
N GLN A 74 -6.73 -16.47 10.78
CA GLN A 74 -7.14 -17.10 9.52
C GLN A 74 -8.59 -16.82 9.15
N GLY A 75 -9.39 -16.39 10.09
CA GLY A 75 -10.81 -16.12 9.89
C GLY A 75 -11.14 -14.65 9.59
N VAL A 76 -10.23 -13.70 9.83
CA VAL A 76 -10.50 -12.26 9.56
C VAL A 76 -10.94 -12.08 8.11
N GLU A 77 -12.05 -11.38 7.92
CA GLU A 77 -12.69 -11.23 6.62
C GLU A 77 -12.11 -10.04 5.85
N LEU A 78 -12.04 -10.13 4.51
CA LEU A 78 -11.45 -9.09 3.65
C LEU A 78 -12.08 -7.70 3.84
N PRO A 79 -13.42 -7.55 3.98
CA PRO A 79 -14.04 -6.26 4.25
C PRO A 79 -13.57 -5.62 5.56
N VAL A 80 -13.32 -6.43 6.60
CA VAL A 80 -12.78 -5.95 7.89
C VAL A 80 -11.36 -5.41 7.71
N MET A 81 -10.50 -6.16 7.00
CA MET A 81 -9.12 -5.76 6.71
C MET A 81 -9.07 -4.43 5.95
N ARG A 82 -9.87 -4.31 4.88
CA ARG A 82 -9.95 -3.09 4.06
C ARG A 82 -10.42 -1.90 4.89
N ALA A 83 -11.49 -2.07 5.65
CA ALA A 83 -12.06 -1.02 6.48
C ALA A 83 -11.08 -0.54 7.57
N MET A 84 -10.31 -1.45 8.18
CA MET A 84 -9.26 -1.11 9.14
C MET A 84 -8.19 -0.21 8.52
N VAL A 85 -7.70 -0.53 7.32
CA VAL A 85 -6.71 0.29 6.62
C VAL A 85 -7.30 1.67 6.27
N LYS A 86 -8.52 1.72 5.75
CA LYS A 86 -9.21 2.98 5.40
C LYS A 86 -9.46 3.87 6.61
N ASP A 87 -9.90 3.29 7.73
CA ASP A 87 -10.12 4.05 8.97
C ASP A 87 -8.82 4.64 9.50
N ASN A 88 -7.77 3.81 9.58
CA ASN A 88 -6.43 4.26 9.95
C ASN A 88 -5.92 5.39 9.03
N ALA A 89 -6.06 5.22 7.71
CA ALA A 89 -5.64 6.24 6.74
C ALA A 89 -6.38 7.57 6.94
N ARG A 90 -7.69 7.55 7.21
CA ARG A 90 -8.48 8.75 7.51
C ARG A 90 -7.99 9.47 8.76
N ARG A 91 -7.70 8.74 9.84
CA ARG A 91 -7.15 9.30 11.09
C ARG A 91 -5.77 9.91 10.85
N CYS A 92 -4.87 9.19 10.19
CA CYS A 92 -3.55 9.69 9.83
C CYS A 92 -3.63 10.91 8.91
N ALA A 93 -4.50 10.91 7.90
CA ALA A 93 -4.70 12.05 7.01
C ALA A 93 -5.12 13.32 7.77
N ALA A 94 -6.09 13.20 8.68
CA ALA A 94 -6.52 14.32 9.51
C ALA A 94 -5.36 14.91 10.32
N ILE A 95 -4.50 14.06 10.90
CA ILE A 95 -3.31 14.50 11.64
C ILE A 95 -2.30 15.17 10.70
N VAL A 96 -2.06 14.61 9.50
CA VAL A 96 -1.14 15.18 8.50
C VAL A 96 -1.63 16.56 8.04
N PHE A 97 -2.94 16.75 7.85
CA PHE A 97 -3.54 18.05 7.53
C PHE A 97 -3.33 19.06 8.65
N GLU A 98 -3.61 18.70 9.90
CA GLU A 98 -3.40 19.59 11.07
C GLU A 98 -1.92 19.95 11.27
N LEU A 99 -1.01 19.05 10.90
CA LEU A 99 0.43 19.33 10.91
C LEU A 99 0.86 20.33 9.82
N GLY A 100 0.10 20.46 8.72
CA GLY A 100 0.59 21.08 7.49
C GLY A 100 1.78 20.30 6.89
N GLY A 101 1.81 18.99 7.12
CA GLY A 101 2.93 18.11 6.78
C GLY A 101 2.79 17.41 5.43
N GLN A 102 1.86 17.84 4.57
CA GLN A 102 1.71 17.34 3.21
C GLN A 102 2.90 17.76 2.34
N VAL A 103 3.22 16.95 1.33
CA VAL A 103 4.05 17.44 0.22
C VAL A 103 3.18 18.26 -0.75
N PRO A 104 3.79 19.19 -1.51
CA PRO A 104 3.04 19.96 -2.51
C PRO A 104 2.27 19.06 -3.47
N ALA A 105 1.07 19.48 -3.86
CA ALA A 105 0.24 18.73 -4.78
C ALA A 105 0.99 18.50 -6.11
N LEU A 106 1.11 17.25 -6.54
CA LEU A 106 1.79 16.87 -7.78
C LEU A 106 1.15 17.52 -9.01
N LEU A 107 -0.18 17.63 -8.98
CA LEU A 107 -0.94 18.37 -10.00
C LEU A 107 -2.02 19.22 -9.31
N PRO A 108 -1.85 20.56 -9.24
CA PRO A 108 -2.85 21.44 -8.65
C PRO A 108 -4.24 21.27 -9.29
N GLY A 109 -5.27 21.23 -8.45
CA GLY A 109 -6.65 21.03 -8.87
C GLY A 109 -7.10 19.58 -9.00
N TYR A 110 -6.18 18.64 -8.82
CA TYR A 110 -6.43 17.19 -8.83
C TYR A 110 -5.96 16.54 -7.53
N ARG A 111 -6.69 15.52 -7.08
CA ARG A 111 -6.24 14.62 -6.04
C ARG A 111 -5.57 13.41 -6.71
N VAL A 112 -4.25 13.39 -6.71
CA VAL A 112 -3.47 12.32 -7.33
C VAL A 112 -3.53 11.06 -6.46
N LYS A 113 -3.86 9.94 -7.08
CA LYS A 113 -3.84 8.60 -6.48
C LYS A 113 -2.99 7.68 -7.35
N VAL A 114 -2.14 6.88 -6.74
CA VAL A 114 -1.36 5.84 -7.45
C VAL A 114 -1.92 4.49 -7.05
N LEU A 115 -2.27 3.68 -8.05
CA LEU A 115 -2.80 2.33 -7.86
C LEU A 115 -1.82 1.32 -8.44
N ASP A 116 -1.48 0.30 -7.64
CA ASP A 116 -0.64 -0.80 -8.11
C ASP A 116 -0.93 -2.09 -7.31
N GLY A 117 -0.55 -3.22 -7.89
CA GLY A 117 -0.73 -4.54 -7.30
C GLY A 117 0.48 -5.02 -6.52
N ASN A 118 0.24 -5.77 -5.45
CA ASN A 118 1.27 -6.48 -4.69
C ASN A 118 0.85 -7.94 -4.46
N ALA A 119 1.74 -8.88 -4.77
CA ALA A 119 1.58 -10.29 -4.47
C ALA A 119 2.45 -10.67 -3.27
N LEU A 120 1.90 -11.46 -2.33
CA LEU A 120 2.61 -11.95 -1.16
C LEU A 120 3.42 -13.20 -1.54
N ALA A 121 4.63 -13.00 -2.05
CA ALA A 121 5.44 -14.07 -2.64
C ALA A 121 6.43 -14.74 -1.67
N GLY A 122 6.79 -14.07 -0.58
CA GLY A 122 7.89 -14.46 0.30
C GLY A 122 7.49 -15.27 1.54
N THR A 123 6.27 -15.81 1.61
CA THR A 123 5.87 -16.71 2.69
C THR A 123 6.55 -18.07 2.51
N ASP A 124 7.61 -18.33 3.25
CA ASP A 124 8.39 -19.59 3.15
C ASP A 124 7.62 -20.80 3.71
N HIS A 125 6.54 -20.57 4.47
CA HIS A 125 5.77 -21.66 5.06
C HIS A 125 4.83 -22.28 4.02
N ARG A 126 5.11 -23.52 3.63
CA ARG A 126 4.27 -24.26 2.70
C ARG A 126 3.24 -25.09 3.45
N LEU A 127 1.96 -24.81 3.17
CA LEU A 127 0.85 -25.63 3.62
C LEU A 127 0.96 -27.05 3.05
N GLY A 128 0.45 -28.07 3.79
CA GLY A 128 0.50 -29.46 3.36
C GLY A 128 -0.01 -29.68 1.94
N VAL A 129 -1.10 -29.02 1.57
CA VAL A 129 -1.72 -29.11 0.23
C VAL A 129 -0.84 -28.55 -0.90
N LEU A 130 0.19 -27.76 -0.58
CA LEU A 130 1.10 -27.13 -1.56
C LEU A 130 2.42 -27.91 -1.72
N ARG A 131 2.69 -28.94 -0.92
CA ARG A 131 3.99 -29.64 -0.92
C ARG A 131 4.34 -30.30 -2.25
N GLN A 132 3.34 -30.65 -3.06
CA GLN A 132 3.53 -31.27 -4.38
C GLN A 132 3.63 -30.23 -5.51
N THR A 133 3.65 -28.95 -5.17
CA THR A 133 3.76 -27.85 -6.12
C THR A 133 5.11 -27.14 -5.98
N THR A 134 5.61 -26.52 -7.04
CA THR A 134 6.90 -25.83 -7.02
C THR A 134 6.82 -24.39 -6.73
N ALA A 135 5.73 -23.76 -7.14
CA ALA A 135 5.58 -22.35 -6.90
C ALA A 135 5.67 -22.06 -5.40
N ALA A 136 6.41 -21.03 -5.03
CA ALA A 136 6.27 -20.45 -3.70
C ALA A 136 4.78 -20.21 -3.45
N ALA A 137 4.31 -20.49 -2.24
CA ALA A 137 2.93 -20.21 -1.91
C ALA A 137 2.66 -18.73 -2.19
N LEU A 138 1.66 -18.44 -3.03
CA LEU A 138 1.11 -17.11 -3.21
C LEU A 138 -0.22 -17.04 -2.44
N PRO A 139 -0.17 -16.81 -1.12
CA PRO A 139 -1.36 -16.86 -0.28
C PRO A 139 -2.34 -15.74 -0.60
N GLY A 140 -1.90 -14.66 -1.23
CA GLY A 140 -2.80 -13.60 -1.61
C GLY A 140 -2.15 -12.53 -2.47
N LYS A 141 -3.00 -11.67 -3.00
CA LYS A 141 -2.67 -10.45 -3.74
C LYS A 141 -3.47 -9.28 -3.18
N SER A 142 -3.00 -8.08 -3.36
CA SER A 142 -3.77 -6.88 -3.03
C SER A 142 -3.53 -5.78 -4.06
N LEU A 143 -4.53 -4.94 -4.31
CA LEU A 143 -4.32 -3.63 -4.89
C LEU A 143 -4.20 -2.62 -3.76
N VAL A 144 -3.25 -1.70 -3.86
CA VAL A 144 -3.02 -0.65 -2.86
C VAL A 144 -3.16 0.71 -3.54
N VAL A 145 -3.85 1.62 -2.89
CA VAL A 145 -3.99 3.01 -3.31
C VAL A 145 -3.13 3.89 -2.43
N LEU A 146 -2.15 4.54 -3.03
CA LEU A 146 -1.29 5.53 -2.37
C LEU A 146 -1.75 6.94 -2.71
N ASP A 147 -1.90 7.80 -1.70
CA ASP A 147 -1.97 9.27 -1.88
C ASP A 147 -0.56 9.85 -1.70
N PRO A 148 0.10 10.29 -2.79
CA PRO A 148 1.47 10.80 -2.72
C PRO A 148 1.60 12.10 -1.94
N ALA A 149 0.56 12.96 -1.92
CA ALA A 149 0.60 14.24 -1.21
C ALA A 149 0.61 14.02 0.31
N LEU A 150 -0.09 13.02 0.78
CA LEU A 150 -0.11 12.61 2.18
C LEU A 150 1.05 11.63 2.51
N GLY A 151 1.49 10.85 1.52
CA GLY A 151 2.42 9.74 1.68
C GLY A 151 1.77 8.52 2.36
N LEU A 152 0.44 8.38 2.27
CA LEU A 152 -0.35 7.36 2.96
C LEU A 152 -0.93 6.33 1.99
N ALA A 153 -0.94 5.07 2.40
CA ALA A 153 -1.77 4.04 1.79
C ALA A 153 -3.23 4.26 2.24
N ILE A 154 -4.07 4.79 1.34
CA ILE A 154 -5.42 5.26 1.68
C ILE A 154 -6.51 4.20 1.48
N ASP A 155 -6.24 3.17 0.71
CA ASP A 155 -7.13 2.02 0.51
C ASP A 155 -6.32 0.77 0.16
N VAL A 156 -6.92 -0.39 0.37
CA VAL A 156 -6.39 -1.69 -0.04
C VAL A 156 -7.54 -2.57 -0.48
N ILE A 157 -7.38 -3.30 -1.57
CA ILE A 157 -8.33 -4.32 -2.02
C ILE A 157 -7.63 -5.67 -1.90
N PRO A 158 -7.82 -6.40 -0.79
CA PRO A 158 -7.21 -7.72 -0.59
C PRO A 158 -7.92 -8.79 -1.39
N CYS A 159 -7.17 -9.74 -1.96
CA CYS A 159 -7.66 -10.88 -2.71
C CYS A 159 -6.99 -12.16 -2.24
N GLU A 160 -7.77 -13.18 -1.88
CA GLU A 160 -7.25 -14.48 -1.39
C GLU A 160 -6.54 -15.28 -2.49
N ASP A 161 -6.86 -15.05 -3.76
CA ASP A 161 -6.21 -15.70 -4.88
C ASP A 161 -4.97 -14.91 -5.33
N GLY A 162 -3.79 -15.33 -4.94
CA GLY A 162 -2.52 -14.72 -5.33
C GLY A 162 -2.24 -14.75 -6.85
N HIS A 163 -2.94 -15.62 -7.60
CA HIS A 163 -2.84 -15.72 -9.05
C HIS A 163 -3.95 -14.96 -9.80
N ALA A 164 -4.89 -14.34 -9.06
CA ALA A 164 -5.93 -13.52 -9.69
C ALA A 164 -5.31 -12.40 -10.54
N GLN A 165 -5.91 -12.13 -11.68
CA GLN A 165 -5.53 -10.97 -12.46
C GLN A 165 -5.99 -9.69 -11.75
N GLU A 166 -5.19 -8.63 -11.74
CA GLU A 166 -5.53 -7.34 -11.14
C GLU A 166 -6.83 -6.76 -11.71
N ARG A 167 -7.09 -7.04 -12.99
CA ARG A 167 -8.31 -6.63 -13.70
C ARG A 167 -9.60 -7.17 -13.07
N SER A 168 -9.56 -8.34 -12.43
CA SER A 168 -10.73 -8.90 -11.74
C SER A 168 -11.16 -8.09 -10.50
N LEU A 169 -10.30 -7.22 -10.00
CA LEU A 169 -10.57 -6.37 -8.82
C LEU A 169 -11.07 -4.96 -9.18
N PHE A 170 -11.20 -4.63 -10.47
CA PHE A 170 -11.63 -3.29 -10.88
C PHE A 170 -13.04 -2.92 -10.41
N ALA A 171 -13.92 -3.88 -10.28
CA ALA A 171 -15.26 -3.67 -9.75
C ALA A 171 -15.24 -3.13 -8.30
N GLU A 172 -14.18 -3.42 -7.54
CA GLU A 172 -14.00 -2.91 -6.18
C GLU A 172 -13.26 -1.56 -6.13
N VAL A 173 -12.46 -1.24 -7.17
CA VAL A 173 -11.77 0.05 -7.28
C VAL A 173 -12.71 1.15 -7.75
N LEU A 174 -13.48 0.90 -8.81
CA LEU A 174 -14.33 1.92 -9.45
C LEU A 174 -15.28 2.67 -8.50
N PRO A 175 -15.94 2.02 -7.51
CA PRO A 175 -16.79 2.74 -6.55
C PRO A 175 -16.05 3.72 -5.66
N THR A 176 -14.71 3.67 -5.60
CA THR A 176 -13.88 4.57 -4.77
C THR A 176 -13.39 5.79 -5.53
N VAL A 177 -13.69 5.86 -6.83
CA VAL A 177 -13.35 7.01 -7.66
C VAL A 177 -14.26 8.18 -7.33
N GLU A 178 -13.67 9.32 -7.01
CA GLU A 178 -14.37 10.56 -6.73
C GLU A 178 -14.04 11.63 -7.81
N PRO A 179 -14.92 12.62 -8.00
CA PRO A 179 -14.63 13.72 -8.93
C PRO A 179 -13.31 14.40 -8.61
N LYS A 180 -12.53 14.72 -9.64
CA LYS A 180 -11.17 15.29 -9.58
C LYS A 180 -10.08 14.37 -9.04
N ASP A 181 -10.35 13.09 -8.80
CA ASP A 181 -9.28 12.13 -8.63
C ASP A 181 -8.50 11.98 -9.94
N LEU A 182 -7.19 11.95 -9.86
CA LEU A 182 -6.30 11.58 -10.96
C LEU A 182 -5.57 10.29 -10.59
N TRP A 183 -5.94 9.22 -11.26
CA TRP A 183 -5.38 7.89 -11.06
C TRP A 183 -4.17 7.70 -11.96
N ILE A 184 -3.02 7.38 -11.35
CA ILE A 184 -1.77 7.05 -12.05
C ILE A 184 -1.54 5.55 -11.92
N GLU A 185 -1.43 4.85 -13.06
CA GLU A 185 -1.50 3.40 -13.11
C GLU A 185 -0.57 2.79 -14.16
N ASP A 186 -0.24 1.52 -13.97
CA ASP A 186 0.52 0.75 -14.95
C ASP A 186 -0.39 0.25 -16.10
N ARG A 187 0.24 -0.31 -17.13
CA ARG A 187 -0.43 -0.87 -18.33
C ARG A 187 -1.45 -1.97 -18.03
N ASN A 188 -1.34 -2.68 -16.92
CA ASN A 188 -2.31 -3.70 -16.53
C ASN A 188 -3.71 -3.12 -16.28
N PHE A 189 -3.79 -1.85 -15.89
CA PHE A 189 -5.05 -1.13 -15.65
C PHE A 189 -5.62 -0.49 -16.92
N CYS A 190 -4.88 -0.50 -18.01
CA CYS A 190 -5.26 0.12 -19.28
C CYS A 190 -6.27 -0.75 -20.03
N THR A 191 -7.54 -0.74 -19.60
CA THR A 191 -8.67 -1.42 -20.26
C THR A 191 -9.79 -0.44 -20.56
N VAL A 192 -10.57 -0.68 -21.64
CA VAL A 192 -11.68 0.19 -22.05
C VAL A 192 -12.67 0.40 -20.90
N GLY A 193 -13.09 -0.69 -20.23
CA GLY A 193 -14.07 -0.64 -19.14
C GLY A 193 -13.60 0.16 -17.95
N PHE A 194 -12.32 0.02 -17.56
CA PHE A 194 -11.77 0.76 -16.42
C PHE A 194 -11.63 2.25 -16.71
N LEU A 195 -11.06 2.61 -17.88
CA LEU A 195 -10.86 4.01 -18.28
C LEU A 195 -12.19 4.77 -18.39
N LEU A 196 -13.20 4.15 -19.01
CA LEU A 196 -14.56 4.68 -19.07
C LEU A 196 -15.20 4.77 -17.69
N GLY A 197 -15.04 3.75 -16.86
CA GLY A 197 -15.59 3.69 -15.50
C GLY A 197 -15.06 4.80 -14.60
N VAL A 198 -13.77 5.12 -14.68
CA VAL A 198 -13.16 6.26 -13.98
C VAL A 198 -13.71 7.58 -14.51
N ALA A 199 -13.74 7.76 -15.84
CA ALA A 199 -14.22 9.00 -16.45
C ALA A 199 -15.69 9.29 -16.15
N GLN A 200 -16.56 8.28 -16.16
CA GLN A 200 -17.99 8.39 -15.81
C GLN A 200 -18.24 8.89 -14.39
N ARG A 201 -17.29 8.66 -13.48
CA ARG A 201 -17.35 9.13 -12.09
C ARG A 201 -16.70 10.50 -11.88
N GLY A 202 -16.38 11.20 -12.98
CA GLY A 202 -15.69 12.50 -12.92
C GLY A 202 -14.21 12.38 -12.54
N GLY A 203 -13.65 11.18 -12.59
CA GLY A 203 -12.23 10.92 -12.38
C GLY A 203 -11.40 11.09 -13.64
N PHE A 204 -10.10 11.16 -13.44
CA PHE A 204 -9.10 11.29 -14.47
C PHE A 204 -8.08 10.16 -14.37
N VAL A 205 -7.49 9.80 -15.51
CA VAL A 205 -6.46 8.76 -15.60
C VAL A 205 -5.18 9.30 -16.21
N LEU A 206 -4.06 8.75 -15.79
CA LEU A 206 -2.77 8.84 -16.44
C LEU A 206 -2.15 7.44 -16.39
N VAL A 207 -2.39 6.65 -17.42
CA VAL A 207 -2.08 5.22 -17.45
C VAL A 207 -1.12 4.90 -18.60
N ARG A 208 -0.24 3.94 -18.36
CA ARG A 208 0.60 3.41 -19.44
C ARG A 208 -0.25 2.62 -20.44
N GLU A 209 -0.09 2.91 -21.73
CA GLU A 209 -0.83 2.24 -22.78
C GLU A 209 -0.53 0.74 -22.82
N HIS A 210 -1.57 -0.07 -22.89
CA HIS A 210 -1.48 -1.49 -23.18
C HIS A 210 -1.58 -1.72 -24.69
N LYS A 211 -0.67 -2.48 -25.28
CA LYS A 211 -0.60 -2.71 -26.73
C LYS A 211 -1.91 -3.25 -27.34
N GLY A 212 -2.70 -3.97 -26.56
CA GLY A 212 -3.99 -4.53 -27.00
C GLY A 212 -5.19 -3.62 -26.76
N LEU A 213 -5.02 -2.36 -26.32
CA LEU A 213 -6.15 -1.44 -26.17
C LEU A 213 -6.62 -0.96 -27.56
N PRO A 214 -7.88 -1.19 -27.96
CA PRO A 214 -8.42 -0.67 -29.21
C PRO A 214 -8.66 0.83 -29.09
N TRP A 215 -7.98 1.64 -29.88
CA TRP A 215 -8.22 3.09 -29.98
C TRP A 215 -8.20 3.54 -31.45
N GLN A 216 -8.85 4.66 -31.70
CA GLN A 216 -8.89 5.32 -33.01
C GLN A 216 -8.16 6.66 -32.91
N ALA A 217 -7.26 6.95 -33.84
CA ALA A 217 -6.63 8.26 -33.97
C ALA A 217 -7.67 9.32 -34.35
N LYS A 218 -7.66 10.45 -33.65
CA LYS A 218 -8.49 11.62 -33.95
C LYS A 218 -7.66 12.82 -34.42
N SER A 219 -6.34 12.74 -34.28
CA SER A 219 -5.39 13.73 -34.82
C SER A 219 -4.07 13.07 -35.19
N ALA A 220 -3.23 13.78 -35.93
CA ALA A 220 -1.85 13.37 -36.19
C ALA A 220 -1.01 13.46 -34.92
N LEU A 221 0.06 12.66 -34.83
CA LEU A 221 1.04 12.71 -33.77
C LEU A 221 1.92 13.97 -33.94
N ARG A 222 1.93 14.86 -32.94
CA ARG A 222 2.65 16.14 -32.96
C ARG A 222 3.75 16.18 -31.90
N TYR A 223 4.86 16.78 -32.23
CA TYR A 223 5.96 17.02 -31.28
C TYR A 223 5.58 18.10 -30.26
N MET A 224 5.75 17.81 -28.99
CA MET A 224 5.36 18.67 -27.85
C MET A 224 6.56 19.14 -27.01
N GLY A 225 7.79 18.83 -27.44
CA GLY A 225 9.02 19.19 -26.76
C GLY A 225 9.75 18.01 -26.15
N ARG A 226 10.63 18.28 -25.18
CA ARG A 226 11.52 17.28 -24.56
C ARG A 226 11.35 17.25 -23.04
N THR A 227 11.53 16.08 -22.44
CA THR A 227 11.76 15.85 -21.02
C THR A 227 13.20 15.36 -20.81
N ASP A 228 13.57 15.12 -19.56
CA ASP A 228 14.90 14.61 -19.19
C ASP A 228 15.14 13.17 -19.69
N THR A 229 14.06 12.46 -20.05
CA THR A 229 14.11 11.06 -20.50
C THR A 229 13.95 10.89 -22.02
N GLY A 230 13.57 11.94 -22.76
CA GLY A 230 13.38 11.82 -24.19
C GLY A 230 12.46 12.86 -24.84
N ARG A 231 12.15 12.65 -26.11
CA ARG A 231 11.27 13.50 -26.92
C ARG A 231 9.81 13.13 -26.71
N VAL A 232 8.96 14.13 -26.47
CA VAL A 232 7.55 13.95 -26.17
C VAL A 232 6.68 14.34 -27.36
N TYR A 233 5.74 13.49 -27.69
CA TYR A 233 4.75 13.67 -28.74
C TYR A 233 3.35 13.51 -28.17
N GLU A 234 2.34 14.05 -28.84
CA GLU A 234 0.93 13.92 -28.45
C GLU A 234 0.05 13.77 -29.68
N GLN A 235 -0.99 12.96 -29.54
CA GLN A 235 -2.14 12.90 -30.46
C GLN A 235 -3.43 12.71 -29.67
N GLU A 236 -4.54 13.12 -30.24
CA GLU A 236 -5.86 12.77 -29.73
C GLU A 236 -6.27 11.39 -30.25
N VAL A 237 -6.80 10.58 -29.33
CA VAL A 237 -7.36 9.26 -29.63
C VAL A 237 -8.73 9.13 -28.98
N ALA A 238 -9.52 8.16 -29.44
CA ALA A 238 -10.78 7.77 -28.82
C ALA A 238 -10.83 6.27 -28.62
N ILE A 239 -11.35 5.85 -27.47
CA ILE A 239 -11.72 4.47 -27.18
C ILE A 239 -13.25 4.39 -27.11
N THR A 240 -13.82 3.28 -27.56
CA THR A 240 -15.26 3.04 -27.53
C THR A 240 -15.51 1.66 -26.95
N ASP A 241 -16.49 1.53 -26.06
CA ASP A 241 -16.91 0.23 -25.54
C ASP A 241 -17.98 -0.44 -26.42
N GLU A 242 -18.37 -1.66 -26.03
CA GLU A 242 -19.38 -2.44 -26.74
C GLU A 242 -20.78 -1.78 -26.75
N ALA A 243 -21.06 -0.90 -25.79
CA ALA A 243 -22.29 -0.12 -25.71
C ALA A 243 -22.22 1.19 -26.53
N GLY A 244 -21.15 1.41 -27.31
CA GLY A 244 -20.98 2.61 -28.12
C GLY A 244 -20.53 3.86 -27.35
N ARG A 245 -20.25 3.77 -26.05
CA ARG A 245 -19.79 4.90 -25.23
C ARG A 245 -18.35 5.21 -25.57
N THR A 246 -18.07 6.48 -25.89
CA THR A 246 -16.76 6.91 -26.37
C THR A 246 -16.08 7.83 -25.34
N LEU A 247 -14.79 7.60 -25.09
CA LEU A 247 -13.92 8.46 -24.30
C LEU A 247 -12.78 9.02 -25.16
N LYS A 248 -12.68 10.35 -25.22
CA LYS A 248 -11.57 11.04 -25.88
C LYS A 248 -10.38 11.14 -24.92
N LEU A 249 -9.23 10.69 -25.37
CA LEU A 249 -7.98 10.65 -24.60
C LEU A 249 -6.87 11.38 -25.34
N ARG A 250 -5.90 11.86 -24.59
CA ARG A 250 -4.59 12.31 -25.06
C ARG A 250 -3.67 11.10 -25.01
N ARG A 251 -3.11 10.69 -26.12
CA ARG A 251 -2.04 9.70 -26.21
C ARG A 251 -0.71 10.43 -26.23
N ILE A 252 0.07 10.29 -25.17
CA ILE A 252 1.36 10.93 -24.96
C ILE A 252 2.45 9.89 -25.19
N VAL A 253 3.30 10.14 -26.18
CA VAL A 253 4.38 9.22 -26.55
C VAL A 253 5.71 9.84 -26.18
N ILE A 254 6.51 9.11 -25.41
CA ILE A 254 7.85 9.49 -25.02
C ILE A 254 8.82 8.58 -25.77
N ARG A 255 9.53 9.12 -26.74
CA ARG A 255 10.65 8.42 -27.39
C ARG A 255 11.89 8.63 -26.55
N LEU A 256 12.33 7.55 -25.93
CA LEU A 256 13.40 7.59 -24.94
C LEU A 256 14.77 7.81 -25.61
N ASP A 257 15.65 8.54 -24.94
CA ASP A 257 17.04 8.72 -25.39
C ASP A 257 17.84 7.44 -25.16
N GLU A 258 17.53 6.72 -24.05
CA GLU A 258 18.09 5.42 -23.73
C GLU A 258 16.95 4.42 -23.50
N PRO A 259 17.07 3.18 -23.99
CA PRO A 259 16.06 2.16 -23.76
C PRO A 259 15.80 1.90 -22.28
N THR A 260 14.58 1.52 -21.93
CA THR A 260 14.28 1.03 -20.59
C THR A 260 15.10 -0.24 -20.28
N ARG A 261 15.09 -0.65 -19.01
CA ARG A 261 15.71 -1.91 -18.58
C ARG A 261 15.23 -3.14 -19.37
N ASP A 262 13.98 -3.09 -19.85
CA ASP A 262 13.34 -4.17 -20.63
C ASP A 262 13.51 -3.97 -22.15
N GLY A 263 14.36 -3.02 -22.56
CA GLY A 263 14.69 -2.76 -23.98
C GLY A 263 13.67 -1.90 -24.72
N GLU A 264 12.68 -1.32 -24.05
CA GLU A 264 11.69 -0.45 -24.71
C GLU A 264 12.30 0.92 -25.02
N THR A 265 12.16 1.36 -26.27
CA THR A 265 12.64 2.66 -26.76
C THR A 265 11.54 3.75 -26.74
N GLU A 266 10.29 3.35 -26.51
CA GLU A 266 9.14 4.22 -26.49
C GLU A 266 8.20 3.85 -25.33
N VAL A 267 7.68 4.86 -24.61
CA VAL A 267 6.64 4.72 -23.61
C VAL A 267 5.45 5.55 -24.03
N ALA A 268 4.29 4.93 -24.18
CA ALA A 268 3.04 5.60 -24.48
C ALA A 268 2.13 5.66 -23.24
N LEU A 269 1.51 6.81 -23.01
CA LEU A 269 0.59 7.07 -21.92
C LEU A 269 -0.76 7.56 -22.46
N LEU A 270 -1.82 7.24 -21.76
CA LEU A 270 -3.18 7.73 -22.06
C LEU A 270 -3.69 8.57 -20.89
N SER A 271 -4.36 9.69 -21.20
CA SER A 271 -4.94 10.56 -20.18
C SER A 271 -6.18 11.30 -20.71
N ASN A 272 -7.21 11.46 -19.87
CA ASN A 272 -8.35 12.36 -20.14
C ASN A 272 -8.18 13.75 -19.49
N VAL A 273 -7.04 14.04 -18.87
CA VAL A 273 -6.72 15.36 -18.30
C VAL A 273 -6.56 16.37 -19.42
N ARG A 274 -7.27 17.51 -19.31
CA ARG A 274 -7.21 18.63 -20.27
C ARG A 274 -6.56 19.86 -19.61
N GLY A 275 -6.08 20.82 -20.42
CA GLY A 275 -5.50 22.07 -19.91
C GLY A 275 -4.11 21.96 -19.27
N VAL A 276 -3.53 20.77 -19.20
CA VAL A 276 -2.18 20.55 -18.65
C VAL A 276 -1.18 20.30 -19.76
N ARG A 277 0.00 20.92 -19.69
CA ARG A 277 1.07 20.75 -20.67
C ARG A 277 1.49 19.28 -20.74
N THR A 278 1.65 18.72 -21.93
CA THR A 278 2.01 17.34 -22.21
C THR A 278 3.25 16.87 -21.46
N ARG A 279 4.30 17.69 -21.47
CA ARG A 279 5.55 17.40 -20.75
C ARG A 279 5.35 17.27 -19.22
N LYS A 280 4.38 18.02 -18.67
CA LYS A 280 4.06 17.92 -17.24
C LYS A 280 3.38 16.59 -16.91
N LEU A 281 2.48 16.11 -17.77
CA LEU A 281 1.86 14.78 -17.61
C LEU A 281 2.90 13.66 -17.80
N ALA A 282 3.80 13.78 -18.78
CA ALA A 282 4.88 12.82 -18.99
C ALA A 282 5.79 12.69 -17.74
N ARG A 283 6.17 13.82 -17.11
CA ARG A 283 6.93 13.81 -15.85
C ARG A 283 6.11 13.27 -14.67
N LEU A 284 4.84 13.65 -14.59
CA LEU A 284 3.96 13.19 -13.51
C LEU A 284 3.82 11.67 -13.47
N TYR A 285 3.86 11.00 -14.63
CA TYR A 285 3.81 9.54 -14.67
C TYR A 285 4.95 8.86 -13.91
N LEU A 286 6.11 9.50 -13.79
CA LEU A 286 7.26 8.97 -13.03
C LEU A 286 6.94 8.86 -11.53
N GLU A 287 5.98 9.63 -11.01
CA GLU A 287 5.53 9.55 -9.62
C GLU A 287 4.84 8.21 -9.28
N ARG A 288 4.45 7.42 -10.31
CA ARG A 288 3.97 6.04 -10.12
C ARG A 288 4.96 5.20 -9.30
N TRP A 289 6.24 5.41 -9.48
CA TRP A 289 7.26 4.68 -8.74
C TRP A 289 7.26 4.95 -7.21
N GLY A 290 6.53 5.96 -6.77
CA GLY A 290 6.33 6.21 -5.34
C GLY A 290 5.69 5.02 -4.62
N ILE A 291 4.76 4.29 -5.26
CA ILE A 291 4.13 3.10 -4.68
C ILE A 291 5.09 1.90 -4.62
N GLU A 292 6.03 1.77 -5.57
CA GLU A 292 7.09 0.77 -5.49
C GLU A 292 8.01 1.03 -4.28
N GLY A 293 8.25 2.30 -3.96
CA GLY A 293 8.93 2.72 -2.74
C GLY A 293 8.18 2.30 -1.47
N LEU A 294 6.85 2.42 -1.46
CA LEU A 294 5.99 1.91 -0.38
C LEU A 294 6.16 0.39 -0.25
N PHE A 295 5.98 -0.37 -1.32
CA PHE A 295 6.12 -1.83 -1.28
C PHE A 295 7.52 -2.27 -0.82
N ASN A 296 8.56 -1.56 -1.23
CA ASN A 296 9.91 -1.83 -0.75
C ASN A 296 10.04 -1.61 0.77
N VAL A 297 9.42 -0.58 1.34
CA VAL A 297 9.38 -0.39 2.81
C VAL A 297 8.62 -1.53 3.49
N LEU A 298 7.46 -1.93 2.95
CA LEU A 298 6.67 -3.03 3.52
C LEU A 298 7.46 -4.35 3.52
N THR A 299 8.12 -4.70 2.42
CA THR A 299 8.82 -5.99 2.27
C THR A 299 10.17 -6.00 2.96
N THR A 300 11.01 -5.00 2.74
CA THR A 300 12.40 -5.00 3.22
C THR A 300 12.54 -4.52 4.65
N THR A 301 11.72 -3.54 5.06
CA THR A 301 11.82 -2.90 6.38
C THR A 301 10.84 -3.49 7.38
N LEU A 302 9.56 -3.53 7.05
CA LEU A 302 8.50 -3.99 7.94
C LEU A 302 8.23 -5.50 7.83
N LYS A 303 8.85 -6.19 6.86
CA LYS A 303 8.73 -7.64 6.67
C LYS A 303 7.27 -8.10 6.64
N CYS A 304 6.45 -7.47 5.78
CA CYS A 304 5.01 -7.73 5.67
C CYS A 304 4.66 -9.19 5.36
N GLU A 305 5.60 -9.95 4.81
CA GLU A 305 5.45 -11.36 4.51
C GLU A 305 5.94 -12.22 5.68
N GLN A 306 5.02 -12.53 6.59
CA GLN A 306 5.32 -13.27 7.81
C GLN A 306 5.43 -14.77 7.54
N LYS A 307 6.59 -15.36 7.82
CA LYS A 307 6.89 -16.77 7.53
C LYS A 307 5.87 -17.78 8.08
N GLY A 308 5.25 -17.50 9.21
CA GLY A 308 4.26 -18.37 9.85
C GLY A 308 2.82 -18.24 9.31
N LEU A 309 2.54 -17.31 8.42
CA LEU A 309 1.19 -17.01 7.95
C LEU A 309 0.96 -17.48 6.51
N GLY A 310 0.93 -18.80 6.30
CA GLY A 310 0.73 -19.41 4.98
C GLY A 310 -0.72 -19.40 4.46
N TYR A 311 -1.72 -19.22 5.33
CA TYR A 311 -3.13 -19.13 4.93
C TYR A 311 -3.45 -17.75 4.34
N PRO A 312 -4.23 -17.68 3.24
CA PRO A 312 -4.49 -16.43 2.52
C PRO A 312 -4.96 -15.28 3.41
N ARG A 313 -6.00 -15.49 4.21
CA ARG A 313 -6.53 -14.43 5.07
C ARG A 313 -5.55 -13.99 6.15
N ALA A 314 -4.84 -14.93 6.78
CA ALA A 314 -3.85 -14.57 7.80
C ALA A 314 -2.69 -13.75 7.20
N ALA A 315 -2.19 -14.14 6.03
CA ALA A 315 -1.14 -13.42 5.32
C ALA A 315 -1.59 -12.02 4.88
N LEU A 316 -2.79 -11.90 4.30
CA LEU A 316 -3.39 -10.63 3.90
C LEU A 316 -3.68 -9.73 5.10
N PHE A 317 -4.14 -10.29 6.22
CA PHE A 317 -4.33 -9.53 7.45
C PHE A 317 -3.00 -8.97 7.96
N GLY A 318 -1.95 -9.78 8.01
CA GLY A 318 -0.60 -9.32 8.35
C GLY A 318 -0.11 -8.19 7.43
N PHE A 319 -0.36 -8.30 6.13
CA PHE A 319 -0.07 -7.26 5.15
C PHE A 319 -0.86 -5.96 5.44
N CYS A 320 -2.17 -6.06 5.70
CA CYS A 320 -3.01 -4.90 6.01
C CYS A 320 -2.58 -4.19 7.30
N VAL A 321 -2.22 -4.95 8.35
CA VAL A 321 -1.67 -4.35 9.58
C VAL A 321 -0.32 -3.68 9.31
N THR A 322 0.49 -4.23 8.39
CA THR A 322 1.75 -3.59 7.98
C THR A 322 1.51 -2.28 7.22
N LEU A 323 0.43 -2.17 6.41
CA LEU A 323 0.02 -0.89 5.80
C LEU A 323 -0.38 0.13 6.88
N VAL A 324 -1.07 -0.29 7.93
CA VAL A 324 -1.39 0.58 9.08
C VAL A 324 -0.11 1.08 9.77
N ALA A 325 0.86 0.20 10.02
CA ALA A 325 2.16 0.59 10.58
C ALA A 325 2.91 1.55 9.64
N TYR A 326 2.87 1.33 8.33
CA TYR A 326 3.43 2.25 7.35
C TYR A 326 2.79 3.65 7.44
N ASN A 327 1.47 3.74 7.51
CA ASN A 327 0.75 5.02 7.63
C ASN A 327 1.15 5.79 8.91
N VAL A 328 1.34 5.07 10.01
CA VAL A 328 1.85 5.67 11.25
C VAL A 328 3.26 6.25 11.05
N LEU A 329 4.17 5.50 10.43
CA LEU A 329 5.52 5.99 10.13
C LEU A 329 5.52 7.16 9.15
N ALA A 330 4.65 7.15 8.15
CA ALA A 330 4.46 8.24 7.20
C ALA A 330 3.96 9.52 7.91
N SER A 331 3.08 9.37 8.90
CA SER A 331 2.61 10.49 9.74
C SER A 331 3.72 11.07 10.62
N VAL A 332 4.64 10.22 11.12
CA VAL A 332 5.87 10.71 11.79
C VAL A 332 6.72 11.53 10.82
N LYS A 333 6.89 11.06 9.57
CA LYS A 333 7.63 11.82 8.56
C LYS A 333 6.94 13.13 8.22
N ALA A 334 5.60 13.17 8.19
CA ALA A 334 4.82 14.40 8.02
C ALA A 334 5.06 15.39 9.17
N ALA A 335 5.13 14.91 10.42
CA ALA A 335 5.49 15.77 11.56
C ALA A 335 6.90 16.36 11.43
N LEU A 336 7.87 15.58 10.94
CA LEU A 336 9.21 16.11 10.66
C LEU A 336 9.17 17.16 9.54
N ARG A 337 8.37 16.94 8.46
CA ARG A 337 8.19 17.94 7.39
C ARG A 337 7.63 19.25 7.90
N SER A 338 6.66 19.20 8.80
CA SER A 338 6.03 20.41 9.36
C SER A 338 6.98 21.30 10.17
N VAL A 339 8.09 20.74 10.65
CA VAL A 339 9.07 21.45 11.49
C VAL A 339 10.35 21.78 10.71
N HIS A 340 10.85 20.82 9.94
CA HIS A 340 12.18 20.93 9.31
C HIS A 340 12.11 21.29 7.81
N GLY A 341 10.91 21.43 7.26
CA GLY A 341 10.66 21.70 5.85
C GLY A 341 10.58 20.45 4.98
N SER A 342 9.70 20.49 3.99
CA SER A 342 9.39 19.35 3.13
C SER A 342 10.60 18.89 2.31
N VAL A 343 11.29 19.81 1.64
CA VAL A 343 12.45 19.47 0.79
C VAL A 343 13.52 18.75 1.59
N LYS A 344 13.95 19.32 2.72
CA LYS A 344 14.98 18.72 3.56
C LYS A 344 14.62 17.33 4.06
N VAL A 345 13.36 17.14 4.50
CA VAL A 345 12.91 15.84 5.03
C VAL A 345 12.79 14.80 3.90
N GLU A 346 12.30 15.19 2.72
CA GLU A 346 12.22 14.26 1.59
C GLU A 346 13.61 13.85 1.08
N GLU A 347 14.58 14.74 1.08
CA GLU A 347 15.94 14.44 0.66
C GLU A 347 16.75 13.65 1.71
N GLU A 348 16.61 14.00 2.98
CA GLU A 348 17.52 13.49 4.02
C GLU A 348 16.95 12.34 4.84
N VAL A 349 15.63 12.29 5.10
CA VAL A 349 15.03 11.32 6.03
C VAL A 349 14.69 10.01 5.35
N SER A 350 15.20 8.91 5.92
CA SER A 350 14.90 7.53 5.50
C SER A 350 13.80 6.94 6.38
N LEU A 351 12.64 6.63 5.78
CA LEU A 351 11.55 5.95 6.48
C LEU A 351 11.97 4.57 7.03
N PRO A 352 12.74 3.73 6.30
CA PRO A 352 13.34 2.52 6.85
C PRO A 352 14.14 2.73 8.12
N LYS A 353 14.97 3.78 8.19
CA LYS A 353 15.74 4.08 9.41
C LYS A 353 14.86 4.58 10.56
N VAL A 354 13.77 5.30 10.27
CA VAL A 354 12.77 5.65 11.29
C VAL A 354 12.19 4.38 11.89
N ALA A 355 11.75 3.43 11.05
CA ALA A 355 11.21 2.15 11.51
C ALA A 355 12.23 1.34 12.34
N GLU A 356 13.48 1.26 11.87
CA GLU A 356 14.56 0.60 12.61
C GLU A 356 14.81 1.23 13.97
N HIS A 357 14.77 2.56 14.06
CA HIS A 357 14.91 3.29 15.32
C HIS A 357 13.77 2.99 16.29
N VAL A 358 12.54 2.87 15.80
CA VAL A 358 11.37 2.48 16.60
C VAL A 358 11.58 1.07 17.18
N CYS A 359 11.93 0.12 16.33
CA CYS A 359 12.16 -1.26 16.73
C CYS A 359 13.24 -1.37 17.83
N ARG A 360 14.38 -0.70 17.65
CA ARG A 360 15.50 -0.78 18.60
C ARG A 360 15.24 -0.14 19.97
N ASN A 361 14.34 0.83 20.05
CA ASN A 361 14.12 1.59 21.28
C ASN A 361 12.80 1.21 21.97
N TYR A 362 12.02 0.29 21.42
CA TYR A 362 10.70 -0.03 21.94
C TYR A 362 10.76 -0.60 23.35
N ASP A 363 11.59 -1.61 23.58
CA ASP A 363 11.70 -2.27 24.88
C ASP A 363 12.21 -1.30 25.96
N GLY A 364 13.23 -0.49 25.63
CA GLY A 364 13.72 0.54 26.54
C GLY A 364 12.67 1.60 26.89
N MET A 365 11.80 1.95 25.92
CA MET A 365 10.67 2.85 26.19
C MET A 365 9.62 2.21 27.10
N MET A 366 9.38 0.91 26.99
CA MET A 366 8.41 0.21 27.84
C MET A 366 8.91 0.05 29.27
N VAL A 367 10.22 -0.05 29.48
CA VAL A 367 10.83 -0.02 30.83
C VAL A 367 10.76 1.38 31.46
N GLY A 368 11.00 2.42 30.66
CA GLY A 368 11.04 3.80 31.18
C GLY A 368 9.66 4.46 31.31
N LEU A 369 8.67 4.02 30.55
CA LEU A 369 7.31 4.57 30.50
C LEU A 369 6.31 3.42 30.50
N PRO A 370 5.62 3.17 31.61
CA PRO A 370 4.68 2.06 31.71
C PRO A 370 3.52 2.20 30.70
N PRO A 371 2.88 1.09 30.31
CA PRO A 371 1.85 1.07 29.27
C PRO A 371 0.72 2.07 29.50
N GLU A 372 0.36 2.33 30.75
CA GLU A 372 -0.73 3.21 31.17
C GLU A 372 -0.51 4.66 30.72
N GLU A 373 0.74 5.11 30.72
CA GLU A 373 1.11 6.47 30.29
C GLU A 373 0.86 6.74 28.80
N TRP A 374 0.73 5.69 28.01
CA TRP A 374 0.44 5.80 26.58
C TRP A 374 -1.07 5.87 26.29
N LEU A 375 -1.92 5.43 27.24
CA LEU A 375 -3.37 5.41 27.06
C LEU A 375 -3.96 6.80 26.81
N ARG A 376 -3.36 7.84 27.39
CA ARG A 376 -3.78 9.23 27.19
C ARG A 376 -3.81 9.69 25.73
N PHE A 377 -3.08 9.01 24.83
CA PHE A 377 -3.04 9.37 23.42
C PHE A 377 -4.23 8.79 22.62
N ARG A 378 -4.95 7.80 23.15
CA ARG A 378 -6.10 7.14 22.50
C ARG A 378 -7.21 8.13 22.19
N GLY A 379 -7.57 8.98 23.15
CA GLY A 379 -8.68 9.93 23.00
C GLY A 379 -8.34 11.24 22.32
N LEU A 380 -7.09 11.46 21.91
CA LEU A 380 -6.71 12.75 21.30
C LEU A 380 -7.29 12.91 19.90
N GLY A 381 -7.92 14.07 19.66
CA GLY A 381 -8.30 14.50 18.33
C GLY A 381 -7.09 14.86 17.46
N ALA A 382 -7.29 14.96 16.14
CA ALA A 382 -6.21 15.21 15.17
C ALA A 382 -5.37 16.46 15.51
N LYS A 383 -6.00 17.57 15.91
CA LYS A 383 -5.33 18.82 16.27
C LYS A 383 -4.42 18.65 17.51
N GLN A 384 -4.91 17.99 18.56
CA GLN A 384 -4.14 17.73 19.77
C GLN A 384 -2.96 16.81 19.48
N MET A 385 -3.20 15.72 18.75
CA MET A 385 -2.15 14.79 18.35
C MET A 385 -1.09 15.46 17.47
N ALA A 386 -1.49 16.30 16.52
CA ALA A 386 -0.57 17.11 15.72
C ALA A 386 0.27 18.06 16.57
N GLY A 387 -0.30 18.66 17.63
CA GLY A 387 0.42 19.48 18.60
C GLY A 387 1.53 18.70 19.30
N CYS A 388 1.22 17.52 19.82
CA CYS A 388 2.20 16.63 20.45
C CYS A 388 3.33 16.23 19.46
N LEU A 389 2.95 15.83 18.26
CA LEU A 389 3.92 15.41 17.25
C LEU A 389 4.85 16.55 16.83
N ARG A 390 4.31 17.77 16.64
CA ARG A 390 5.10 18.96 16.30
C ARG A 390 6.09 19.31 17.43
N HIS A 391 5.66 19.21 18.67
CA HIS A 391 6.54 19.42 19.83
C HIS A 391 7.72 18.44 19.81
N TRP A 392 7.48 17.15 19.64
CA TRP A 392 8.54 16.14 19.61
C TRP A 392 9.39 16.20 18.34
N ALA A 393 8.81 16.59 17.21
CA ALA A 393 9.55 16.74 15.96
C ALA A 393 10.62 17.85 16.05
N LYS A 394 10.38 18.91 16.82
CA LYS A 394 11.38 19.97 17.09
C LYS A 394 12.64 19.43 17.78
N GLN A 395 12.48 18.39 18.62
CA GLN A 395 13.57 17.77 19.36
C GLN A 395 14.24 16.61 18.60
N ALA A 396 13.69 16.22 17.43
CA ALA A 396 14.16 15.08 16.69
C ALA A 396 15.53 15.34 16.03
N CYS A 397 16.49 14.44 16.29
CA CYS A 397 17.79 14.46 15.63
C CYS A 397 17.73 13.79 14.27
N LEU A 398 17.61 14.56 13.17
CA LEU A 398 17.50 14.02 11.81
C LEU A 398 18.72 13.21 11.38
N ALA A 399 19.92 13.50 11.94
CA ALA A 399 21.14 12.77 11.62
C ALA A 399 21.03 11.26 11.90
N LYS A 400 20.25 10.88 12.94
CA LYS A 400 20.02 9.47 13.30
C LYS A 400 19.17 8.70 12.30
N VAL A 401 18.38 9.39 11.50
CA VAL A 401 17.46 8.81 10.50
C VAL A 401 17.80 9.22 9.06
N LYS A 402 19.01 9.72 8.83
CA LYS A 402 19.48 10.20 7.53
C LYS A 402 19.59 9.05 6.52
N LYS A 403 19.18 9.31 5.27
CA LYS A 403 19.40 8.40 4.14
C LYS A 403 20.89 8.06 4.00
N ALA A 404 21.21 6.79 3.80
CA ALA A 404 22.56 6.41 3.40
C ALA A 404 22.81 6.87 1.96
N LYS A 405 24.05 7.31 1.65
CA LYS A 405 24.43 7.53 0.26
C LYS A 405 24.29 6.19 -0.49
N SER A 406 23.49 6.18 -1.55
CA SER A 406 23.29 4.98 -2.36
C SER A 406 24.61 4.62 -3.06
N GLN A 407 25.16 3.45 -2.76
CA GLN A 407 26.13 2.83 -3.64
C GLN A 407 25.37 2.00 -4.69
N PRO A 408 25.87 1.94 -5.95
CA PRO A 408 25.27 1.09 -6.97
C PRO A 408 25.24 -0.36 -6.45
N ARG A 409 24.04 -0.93 -6.27
CA ARG A 409 23.92 -2.34 -5.88
C ARG A 409 24.45 -3.22 -7.00
N LYS A 410 25.47 -4.05 -6.72
CA LYS A 410 25.79 -5.21 -7.56
C LYS A 410 24.50 -6.07 -7.63
N LYS A 411 24.09 -6.41 -8.87
CA LYS A 411 22.93 -7.30 -9.10
C LYS A 411 23.18 -8.60 -8.35
N ALA A 412 22.37 -8.91 -7.33
CA ALA A 412 22.30 -10.26 -6.82
C ALA A 412 21.76 -11.15 -7.96
N LYS A 413 22.49 -12.22 -8.31
CA LYS A 413 21.93 -13.28 -9.15
C LYS A 413 20.77 -13.88 -8.37
N GLY A 414 19.54 -13.61 -8.81
CA GLY A 414 18.35 -14.25 -8.24
C GLY A 414 18.44 -15.73 -8.50
N GLU A 415 18.42 -16.56 -7.45
CA GLU A 415 18.13 -17.97 -7.59
C GLU A 415 16.70 -18.09 -8.12
N ALA A 416 16.51 -18.85 -9.18
CA ALA A 416 15.21 -19.15 -9.72
C ALA A 416 14.43 -19.98 -8.69
N THR A 417 13.44 -19.38 -8.05
CA THR A 417 12.56 -20.06 -7.08
C THR A 417 11.50 -20.95 -7.75
N HIS A 418 11.47 -20.95 -9.08
CA HIS A 418 10.53 -21.71 -9.89
C HIS A 418 11.20 -22.99 -10.44
N ASP A 419 10.68 -24.14 -10.05
CA ASP A 419 11.02 -25.43 -10.65
C ASP A 419 10.01 -25.77 -11.75
N PRO A 420 10.41 -25.72 -13.04
CA PRO A 420 9.48 -25.89 -14.17
C PRO A 420 8.77 -27.25 -14.22
N SER A 421 9.28 -28.25 -13.48
CA SER A 421 8.70 -29.61 -13.47
C SER A 421 7.42 -29.74 -12.66
N LYS A 422 7.07 -28.74 -11.84
CA LYS A 422 5.90 -28.80 -10.97
C LYS A 422 4.83 -27.80 -11.41
N PRO A 423 3.53 -28.13 -11.27
CA PRO A 423 2.46 -27.27 -11.72
C PRO A 423 2.36 -25.98 -10.90
N HIS A 424 2.05 -24.89 -11.57
CA HIS A 424 1.71 -23.63 -10.96
C HIS A 424 0.24 -23.64 -10.54
N VAL A 425 -0.05 -23.36 -9.26
CA VAL A 425 -1.42 -23.47 -8.71
C VAL A 425 -1.79 -22.29 -7.82
N SER A 426 -3.09 -21.96 -7.80
CA SER A 426 -3.65 -20.98 -6.88
C SER A 426 -3.85 -21.62 -5.49
N THR A 427 -3.23 -21.04 -4.48
CA THR A 427 -3.39 -21.46 -3.07
C THR A 427 -4.85 -21.42 -2.63
N ALA A 428 -5.58 -20.35 -2.99
CA ALA A 428 -6.99 -20.20 -2.65
C ALA A 428 -7.85 -21.32 -3.24
N ARG A 429 -7.66 -21.66 -4.52
CA ARG A 429 -8.40 -22.74 -5.19
C ARG A 429 -8.12 -24.09 -4.58
N LEU A 430 -6.86 -24.40 -4.25
CA LEU A 430 -6.50 -25.67 -3.60
C LEU A 430 -7.13 -25.79 -2.21
N LEU A 431 -7.12 -24.73 -1.43
CA LEU A 431 -7.74 -24.72 -0.09
C LEU A 431 -9.26 -24.86 -0.16
N MET A 432 -9.91 -24.23 -1.15
CA MET A 432 -11.35 -24.41 -1.39
C MET A 432 -11.68 -25.87 -1.75
N ALA A 433 -10.94 -26.45 -2.69
CA ALA A 433 -11.13 -27.87 -3.07
C ALA A 433 -10.88 -28.83 -1.91
N HIS A 434 -9.90 -28.54 -1.04
CA HIS A 434 -9.62 -29.36 0.15
C HIS A 434 -10.76 -29.28 1.16
N ARG A 435 -11.32 -28.10 1.41
CA ARG A 435 -12.49 -27.92 2.32
C ARG A 435 -13.76 -28.59 1.82
N GLN A 436 -13.96 -28.70 0.51
CA GLN A 436 -15.13 -29.38 -0.07
C GLN A 436 -15.04 -30.93 0.04
N ARG A 437 -13.85 -31.46 0.30
CA ARG A 437 -13.60 -32.91 0.47
C ARG A 437 -13.59 -33.36 1.94
N GLN A 438 -13.62 -32.45 2.88
CA GLN A 438 -13.81 -32.69 4.31
C GLN A 438 -15.28 -32.50 4.70
#